data_c8adb25d0123c1324182cbe28ff635a4
#
_entry.id   c8adb25d0123c1324182cbe28ff635a4
#
_cell.length_a   1.000
_cell.length_b   1.000
_cell.length_c   1.000
_cell.angle_alpha   90.00
_cell.angle_beta   90.00
_cell.angle_gamma   90.00
#
_symmetry.space_group_name_H-M   'P 1'
#
loop_
_entity.id
_entity.type
_entity.pdbx_description
1 polymer ?
#
loop_
_entity_poly.entity_id
_entity_poly.type
_entity_poly.pdbx_seq_one_letter_code
_entity_poly.pdbx_strand_id
1 'polypeptide(L)'
;AKPQKSGAEGGQQIIENPILSNFKEGLSVLEYFISTHGARKGLADTALKTADAGYLTRRLVDVSQDVIINEEDCGTLRGLVATELKKNEEVIASLYERILGRVSVHDVIHPQTGEILVRAGEEIREDAAEAIEKSPIEQVEIRSVLTCESKKGVCAKCYGRNLATNHMVQRGEVVGVIAAQSIGEPGTQLTLRTFHVGGVAVSYTHLRAHETSLH
;
A
#
# COMPACT_ATOMS: atom_id res chain seq x y z
N ALA A 1 4.17 -9.64 -28.69
CA ALA A 1 3.15 -10.65 -28.92
C ALA A 1 3.01 -11.54 -27.68
N LYS A 2 1.77 -11.80 -27.22
CA LYS A 2 1.57 -12.69 -26.06
C LYS A 2 1.67 -14.15 -26.52
N PRO A 3 2.33 -15.02 -25.73
CA PRO A 3 2.45 -16.43 -26.05
C PRO A 3 1.11 -17.14 -25.98
N GLN A 4 0.89 -18.07 -26.89
CA GLN A 4 -0.29 -18.93 -26.93
C GLN A 4 -0.04 -20.15 -26.03
N LYS A 5 -0.95 -20.46 -25.11
CA LYS A 5 -0.86 -21.70 -24.32
C LYS A 5 -1.19 -22.88 -25.26
N SER A 6 -0.25 -23.71 -25.56
CA SER A 6 -0.52 -25.05 -26.10
C SER A 6 -0.78 -26.01 -24.94
N GLY A 7 -1.73 -26.91 -25.11
CA GLY A 7 -2.27 -27.74 -24.04
C GLY A 7 -1.24 -28.54 -23.26
N ALA A 8 -1.60 -28.81 -22.03
CA ALA A 8 -1.06 -29.76 -21.05
C ALA A 8 0.30 -29.47 -20.37
N GLU A 9 1.21 -28.70 -20.93
CA GLU A 9 2.42 -28.28 -20.24
C GLU A 9 2.63 -26.78 -20.48
N GLY A 10 2.57 -25.97 -19.43
CA GLY A 10 2.48 -24.50 -19.46
C GLY A 10 3.65 -23.74 -20.11
N GLY A 11 4.11 -24.15 -21.24
CA GLY A 11 5.08 -23.46 -22.10
C GLY A 11 4.44 -22.26 -22.78
N GLN A 12 4.97 -21.07 -22.56
CA GLN A 12 4.60 -19.87 -23.29
C GLN A 12 5.12 -19.99 -24.74
N GLN A 13 4.22 -20.22 -25.69
CA GLN A 13 4.60 -20.28 -27.09
C GLN A 13 4.81 -18.86 -27.63
N ILE A 14 6.02 -18.53 -28.01
CA ILE A 14 6.38 -17.22 -28.59
C ILE A 14 5.91 -17.24 -30.05
N ILE A 15 5.30 -16.13 -30.51
CA ILE A 15 4.91 -15.97 -31.91
C ILE A 15 6.20 -15.83 -32.75
N GLU A 16 6.40 -16.71 -33.71
CA GLU A 16 7.62 -16.77 -34.50
C GLU A 16 7.82 -15.53 -35.40
N ASN A 17 6.72 -14.95 -35.90
CA ASN A 17 6.78 -13.76 -36.73
C ASN A 17 6.70 -12.49 -35.88
N PRO A 18 7.81 -11.76 -35.67
CA PRO A 18 7.81 -10.50 -34.93
C PRO A 18 7.15 -9.38 -35.76
N ILE A 19 6.52 -8.41 -35.07
CA ILE A 19 6.03 -7.19 -35.69
C ILE A 19 7.21 -6.21 -35.75
N LEU A 20 7.65 -5.86 -36.97
CA LEU A 20 8.80 -4.96 -37.20
C LEU A 20 8.35 -3.54 -37.52
N SER A 21 7.17 -3.38 -38.12
CA SER A 21 6.62 -2.07 -38.51
C SER A 21 6.09 -1.27 -37.32
N ASN A 22 6.19 0.05 -37.38
CA ASN A 22 5.54 0.95 -36.45
C ASN A 22 4.19 1.43 -37.01
N PHE A 23 3.35 2.03 -36.14
CA PHE A 23 2.02 2.50 -36.54
C PHE A 23 2.07 3.65 -37.56
N LYS A 24 3.15 4.44 -37.59
CA LYS A 24 3.30 5.56 -38.54
C LYS A 24 3.57 5.08 -39.96
N GLU A 25 4.34 4.03 -40.09
CA GLU A 25 4.69 3.39 -41.38
C GLU A 25 3.55 2.52 -41.91
N GLY A 26 2.67 2.07 -41.04
CA GLY A 26 1.62 1.10 -41.33
C GLY A 26 2.07 -0.33 -41.12
N LEU A 27 1.14 -1.18 -40.72
CA LEU A 27 1.34 -2.60 -40.50
C LEU A 27 0.99 -3.38 -41.76
N SER A 28 1.73 -4.48 -42.05
CA SER A 28 1.31 -5.47 -43.01
C SER A 28 0.02 -6.17 -42.56
N VAL A 29 -0.71 -6.78 -43.47
CA VAL A 29 -1.95 -7.50 -43.17
C VAL A 29 -1.74 -8.59 -42.10
N LEU A 30 -0.63 -9.30 -42.18
CA LEU A 30 -0.29 -10.36 -41.21
C LEU A 30 0.03 -9.77 -39.84
N GLU A 31 0.80 -8.70 -39.76
CA GLU A 31 1.15 -8.03 -38.52
C GLU A 31 -0.09 -7.41 -37.85
N TYR A 32 -0.98 -6.82 -38.64
CA TYR A 32 -2.26 -6.32 -38.15
C TYR A 32 -3.12 -7.46 -37.56
N PHE A 33 -3.23 -8.59 -38.24
CA PHE A 33 -4.00 -9.73 -37.78
C PHE A 33 -3.44 -10.27 -36.44
N ILE A 34 -2.14 -10.42 -36.32
CA ILE A 34 -1.45 -10.85 -35.09
C ILE A 34 -1.71 -9.83 -33.95
N SER A 35 -1.64 -8.54 -34.26
CA SER A 35 -1.89 -7.46 -33.31
C SER A 35 -3.34 -7.47 -32.79
N THR A 36 -4.33 -7.64 -33.67
CA THR A 36 -5.74 -7.71 -33.28
C THR A 36 -6.07 -8.93 -32.43
N HIS A 37 -5.42 -10.07 -32.67
CA HIS A 37 -5.58 -11.25 -31.82
C HIS A 37 -5.08 -10.99 -30.39
N GLY A 38 -3.91 -10.35 -30.26
CA GLY A 38 -3.38 -9.91 -28.97
C GLY A 38 -4.29 -8.89 -28.27
N ALA A 39 -4.82 -7.93 -29.00
CA ALA A 39 -5.75 -6.93 -28.47
C ALA A 39 -7.05 -7.56 -27.94
N ARG A 40 -7.67 -8.46 -28.69
CA ARG A 40 -8.88 -9.19 -28.26
C ARG A 40 -8.64 -9.98 -26.98
N LYS A 41 -7.52 -10.70 -26.90
CA LYS A 41 -7.15 -11.44 -25.69
C LYS A 41 -6.94 -10.50 -24.49
N GLY A 42 -6.26 -9.37 -24.71
CA GLY A 42 -6.07 -8.35 -23.67
C GLY A 42 -7.38 -7.77 -23.14
N LEU A 43 -8.35 -7.49 -24.00
CA LEU A 43 -9.69 -7.03 -23.61
C LEU A 43 -10.43 -8.06 -22.76
N ALA A 44 -10.42 -9.32 -23.17
CA ALA A 44 -11.03 -10.40 -22.40
C ALA A 44 -10.36 -10.59 -21.02
N ASP A 45 -9.03 -10.59 -20.97
CA ASP A 45 -8.26 -10.71 -19.74
C ASP A 45 -8.56 -9.53 -18.78
N THR A 46 -8.72 -8.31 -19.32
CA THR A 46 -9.06 -7.11 -18.51
C THR A 46 -10.45 -7.24 -17.93
N ALA A 47 -11.43 -7.67 -18.70
CA ALA A 47 -12.80 -7.84 -18.21
C ALA A 47 -12.88 -8.87 -17.06
N LEU A 48 -12.18 -9.99 -17.17
CA LEU A 48 -12.12 -11.01 -16.12
C LEU A 48 -11.43 -10.50 -14.86
N LYS A 49 -10.28 -9.84 -14.99
CA LYS A 49 -9.54 -9.30 -13.86
C LYS A 49 -10.27 -8.19 -13.12
N THR A 50 -11.10 -7.41 -13.81
CA THR A 50 -11.93 -6.38 -13.17
C THR A 50 -12.93 -7.01 -12.20
N ALA A 51 -13.53 -8.16 -12.58
CA ALA A 51 -14.42 -8.91 -11.69
C ALA A 51 -13.67 -9.42 -10.44
N ASP A 52 -12.46 -9.95 -10.60
CA ASP A 52 -11.63 -10.42 -9.48
C ASP A 52 -11.25 -9.28 -8.53
N ALA A 53 -10.89 -8.11 -9.05
CA ALA A 53 -10.58 -6.92 -8.24
C ALA A 53 -11.81 -6.44 -7.46
N GLY A 54 -12.99 -6.43 -8.08
CA GLY A 54 -14.25 -6.09 -7.42
C GLY A 54 -14.61 -7.07 -6.31
N TYR A 55 -14.44 -8.36 -6.55
CA TYR A 55 -14.67 -9.40 -5.54
C TYR A 55 -13.70 -9.29 -4.36
N LEU A 56 -12.42 -9.02 -4.62
CA LEU A 56 -11.43 -8.79 -3.56
C LEU A 56 -11.82 -7.59 -2.69
N THR A 57 -12.18 -6.47 -3.31
CA THR A 57 -12.61 -5.26 -2.59
C THR A 57 -13.81 -5.53 -1.69
N ARG A 58 -14.82 -6.24 -2.21
CA ARG A 58 -16.00 -6.61 -1.42
C ARG A 58 -15.61 -7.46 -0.20
N ARG A 59 -14.78 -8.48 -0.38
CA ARG A 59 -14.31 -9.32 0.72
C ARG A 59 -13.51 -8.54 1.76
N LEU A 60 -12.67 -7.60 1.32
CA LEU A 60 -11.93 -6.74 2.24
C LEU A 60 -12.88 -5.87 3.08
N VAL A 61 -13.91 -5.28 2.45
CA VAL A 61 -14.94 -4.51 3.17
C VAL A 61 -15.70 -5.40 4.15
N ASP A 62 -16.14 -6.58 3.74
CA ASP A 62 -16.90 -7.50 4.61
C ASP A 62 -16.11 -7.88 5.87
N VAL A 63 -14.80 -8.06 5.77
CA VAL A 63 -13.92 -8.40 6.92
C VAL A 63 -13.60 -7.18 7.78
N SER A 64 -13.43 -6.00 7.16
CA SER A 64 -12.91 -4.82 7.86
C SER A 64 -13.99 -3.84 8.34
N GLN A 65 -15.27 -4.05 7.99
CA GLN A 65 -16.36 -3.13 8.35
C GLN A 65 -16.52 -2.91 9.86
N ASP A 66 -16.15 -3.90 10.67
CA ASP A 66 -16.24 -3.82 12.12
C ASP A 66 -15.06 -3.08 12.77
N VAL A 67 -14.04 -2.71 11.99
CA VAL A 67 -12.90 -1.94 12.48
C VAL A 67 -13.24 -0.46 12.52
N ILE A 68 -13.76 -0.04 13.66
CA ILE A 68 -14.23 1.32 13.93
C ILE A 68 -13.44 1.89 15.11
N ILE A 69 -13.27 3.20 15.16
CA ILE A 69 -12.69 3.87 16.33
C ILE A 69 -13.72 3.90 17.46
N ASN A 70 -13.54 3.04 18.46
CA ASN A 70 -14.50 2.88 19.56
C ASN A 70 -14.13 3.68 20.81
N GLU A 71 -12.85 3.89 21.06
CA GLU A 71 -12.33 4.55 22.26
C GLU A 71 -11.19 5.50 21.91
N GLU A 72 -10.90 6.44 22.79
CA GLU A 72 -9.82 7.39 22.57
C GLU A 72 -8.45 6.77 22.84
N ASP A 73 -8.32 6.01 23.91
CA ASP A 73 -7.07 5.40 24.34
C ASP A 73 -7.30 4.01 24.96
N CYS A 74 -6.62 3.00 24.45
CA CYS A 74 -6.65 1.65 25.02
C CYS A 74 -5.63 1.43 26.15
N GLY A 75 -4.76 2.43 26.43
CA GLY A 75 -3.77 2.38 27.48
C GLY A 75 -2.60 1.42 27.24
N THR A 76 -2.43 0.85 26.04
CA THR A 76 -1.31 -0.03 25.74
C THR A 76 0.04 0.68 25.84
N LEU A 77 1.02 -0.01 26.42
CA LEU A 77 2.43 0.41 26.44
C LEU A 77 3.24 -0.23 25.31
N ARG A 78 2.60 -1.03 24.45
CA ARG A 78 3.25 -1.68 23.32
C ARG A 78 3.20 -0.76 22.11
N GLY A 79 4.35 -0.56 21.47
CA GLY A 79 4.48 0.21 20.25
C GLY A 79 5.16 -0.57 19.14
N LEU A 80 5.39 0.11 18.05
CA LEU A 80 6.26 -0.33 16.97
C LEU A 80 7.41 0.65 16.87
N VAL A 81 8.62 0.12 16.72
CA VAL A 81 9.81 0.93 16.49
C VAL A 81 9.79 1.38 15.04
N ALA A 82 9.65 2.70 14.83
CA ALA A 82 9.78 3.33 13.54
C ALA A 82 11.24 3.74 13.32
N THR A 83 11.81 3.26 12.23
CA THR A 83 13.14 3.62 11.74
C THR A 83 13.02 4.11 10.31
N GLU A 84 14.04 4.75 9.79
CA GLU A 84 14.15 5.09 8.38
C GLU A 84 14.11 3.83 7.50
N LEU A 85 13.31 3.83 6.45
CA LEU A 85 13.20 2.69 5.53
C LEU A 85 14.20 2.86 4.39
N LYS A 86 15.25 2.05 4.41
CA LYS A 86 16.29 2.01 3.36
C LYS A 86 16.19 0.72 2.57
N LYS A 87 16.41 0.82 1.26
CA LYS A 87 16.60 -0.33 0.39
C LYS A 87 17.98 -0.18 -0.28
N ASN A 88 18.92 -1.00 0.13
CA ASN A 88 20.35 -0.83 -0.14
C ASN A 88 20.85 0.51 0.45
N GLU A 89 21.22 1.49 -0.36
CA GLU A 89 21.64 2.83 0.08
C GLU A 89 20.60 3.93 -0.20
N GLU A 90 19.49 3.58 -0.86
CA GLU A 90 18.42 4.54 -1.20
C GLU A 90 17.37 4.60 -0.08
N VAL A 91 17.08 5.80 0.40
CA VAL A 91 16.03 6.06 1.39
C VAL A 91 14.68 6.04 0.66
N ILE A 92 13.84 5.06 0.99
CA ILE A 92 12.48 4.93 0.43
C ILE A 92 11.49 5.80 1.19
N ALA A 93 11.61 5.83 2.52
CA ALA A 93 10.78 6.67 3.39
C ALA A 93 11.62 7.18 4.55
N SER A 94 11.61 8.49 4.77
CA SER A 94 12.33 9.12 5.88
C SER A 94 11.67 8.79 7.23
N LEU A 95 12.40 8.99 8.31
CA LEU A 95 11.83 8.84 9.66
C LEU A 95 10.68 9.82 9.86
N TYR A 96 10.81 11.05 9.35
CA TYR A 96 9.75 12.08 9.37
C TYR A 96 8.42 11.57 8.81
N GLU A 97 8.43 11.01 7.59
CA GLU A 97 7.22 10.50 6.93
C GLU A 97 6.56 9.35 7.70
N ARG A 98 7.35 8.56 8.41
CA ARG A 98 6.86 7.39 9.15
C ARG A 98 6.27 7.72 10.51
N ILE A 99 6.74 8.80 11.16
CA ILE A 99 6.28 9.19 12.50
C ILE A 99 5.23 10.29 12.47
N LEU A 100 5.12 11.06 11.39
CA LEU A 100 4.19 12.18 11.27
C LEU A 100 2.74 11.74 11.50
N GLY A 101 2.05 12.42 12.43
CA GLY A 101 0.66 12.13 12.78
C GLY A 101 0.46 10.84 13.57
N ARG A 102 1.54 10.18 14.02
CA ARG A 102 1.49 9.06 14.95
C ARG A 102 1.58 9.54 16.39
N VAL A 103 1.20 8.69 17.32
CA VAL A 103 1.28 8.96 18.75
C VAL A 103 2.50 8.25 19.30
N SER A 104 3.32 8.96 20.08
CA SER A 104 4.48 8.38 20.73
C SER A 104 4.08 7.48 21.90
N VAL A 105 4.79 6.37 22.11
CA VAL A 105 4.61 5.50 23.30
C VAL A 105 5.34 6.08 24.49
N HIS A 106 6.56 6.55 24.31
CA HIS A 106 7.43 7.10 25.34
C HIS A 106 7.79 8.55 25.03
N ASP A 107 8.31 9.27 26.05
CA ASP A 107 8.85 10.60 25.83
C ASP A 107 10.01 10.55 24.84
N VAL A 108 9.95 11.35 23.78
CA VAL A 108 11.04 11.52 22.83
C VAL A 108 11.89 12.69 23.29
N ILE A 109 13.11 12.37 23.75
CA ILE A 109 14.04 13.34 24.33
C ILE A 109 15.19 13.56 23.35
N HIS A 110 15.54 14.82 23.11
CA HIS A 110 16.71 15.17 22.30
C HIS A 110 18.00 14.75 23.01
N PRO A 111 18.85 13.89 22.42
CA PRO A 111 19.98 13.26 23.12
C PRO A 111 21.08 14.25 23.55
N GLN A 112 21.20 15.39 22.87
CA GLN A 112 22.22 16.40 23.18
C GLN A 112 21.73 17.51 24.12
N THR A 113 20.47 17.97 23.94
CA THR A 113 19.93 19.09 24.73
C THR A 113 19.16 18.61 25.96
N GLY A 114 18.72 17.35 26.00
CA GLY A 114 17.85 16.84 27.06
C GLY A 114 16.42 17.39 27.03
N GLU A 115 16.06 18.12 25.99
CA GLU A 115 14.73 18.70 25.82
C GLU A 115 13.74 17.60 25.36
N ILE A 116 12.53 17.64 25.93
CA ILE A 116 11.45 16.73 25.52
C ILE A 116 10.81 17.31 24.26
N LEU A 117 11.01 16.62 23.12
CA LEU A 117 10.42 16.98 21.83
C LEU A 117 8.95 16.58 21.74
N VAL A 118 8.60 15.40 22.24
CA VAL A 118 7.23 14.88 22.27
C VAL A 118 7.02 14.11 23.58
N ARG A 119 5.89 14.30 24.24
CA ARG A 119 5.55 13.53 25.44
C ARG A 119 4.87 12.22 25.09
N ALA A 120 4.98 11.26 25.97
CA ALA A 120 4.29 9.98 25.85
C ALA A 120 2.77 10.17 25.69
N GLY A 121 2.17 9.53 24.71
CA GLY A 121 0.75 9.62 24.43
C GLY A 121 0.31 10.87 23.69
N GLU A 122 1.23 11.74 23.26
CA GLU A 122 0.95 12.90 22.41
C GLU A 122 1.18 12.60 20.92
N GLU A 123 0.46 13.32 20.08
CA GLU A 123 0.63 13.25 18.62
C GLU A 123 1.94 13.93 18.20
N ILE A 124 2.69 13.28 17.36
CA ILE A 124 3.89 13.82 16.72
C ILE A 124 3.45 14.72 15.57
N ARG A 125 3.45 16.03 15.80
CA ARG A 125 3.12 17.06 14.82
C ARG A 125 4.30 17.37 13.92
N GLU A 126 4.05 18.18 12.89
CA GLU A 126 5.05 18.54 11.88
C GLU A 126 6.31 19.15 12.48
N ASP A 127 6.16 20.13 13.40
CA ASP A 127 7.28 20.81 14.06
C ASP A 127 8.17 19.82 14.85
N ALA A 128 7.51 18.91 15.59
CA ALA A 128 8.20 17.91 16.39
C ALA A 128 8.87 16.83 15.49
N ALA A 129 8.21 16.41 14.41
CA ALA A 129 8.75 15.46 13.46
C ALA A 129 9.98 16.00 12.74
N GLU A 130 9.99 17.28 12.35
CA GLU A 130 11.17 17.95 11.80
C GLU A 130 12.31 18.07 12.81
N ALA A 131 12.00 18.37 14.08
CA ALA A 131 13.01 18.44 15.12
C ALA A 131 13.64 17.06 15.38
N ILE A 132 12.85 15.98 15.33
CA ILE A 132 13.34 14.60 15.44
C ILE A 132 14.23 14.24 14.26
N GLU A 133 13.86 14.56 13.02
CA GLU A 133 14.65 14.26 11.83
C GLU A 133 15.98 15.02 11.81
N LYS A 134 16.01 16.25 12.31
CA LYS A 134 17.25 17.04 12.45
C LYS A 134 18.14 16.59 13.60
N SER A 135 17.61 15.80 14.53
CA SER A 135 18.33 15.26 15.67
C SER A 135 19.02 13.92 15.30
N PRO A 136 20.00 13.45 16.08
CA PRO A 136 20.64 12.14 15.87
C PRO A 136 19.79 10.96 16.34
N ILE A 137 18.47 11.09 16.34
CA ILE A 137 17.52 10.03 16.72
C ILE A 137 17.25 9.16 15.50
N GLU A 138 17.64 7.90 15.55
CA GLU A 138 17.47 6.94 14.46
C GLU A 138 16.15 6.15 14.56
N GLN A 139 15.57 6.08 15.74
CA GLN A 139 14.37 5.28 15.99
C GLN A 139 13.44 5.94 17.00
N VAL A 140 12.14 5.81 16.77
CA VAL A 140 11.08 6.30 17.66
C VAL A 140 10.05 5.19 17.84
N GLU A 141 9.63 4.94 19.07
CA GLU A 141 8.56 3.99 19.36
C GLU A 141 7.20 4.68 19.26
N ILE A 142 6.40 4.25 18.29
CA ILE A 142 5.09 4.83 17.98
C ILE A 142 3.97 3.83 18.27
N ARG A 143 2.79 4.33 18.63
CA ARG A 143 1.58 3.53 18.76
C ARG A 143 1.10 3.05 17.38
N SER A 144 0.58 1.82 17.34
CA SER A 144 0.13 1.21 16.10
C SER A 144 -1.20 0.48 16.30
N VAL A 145 -1.96 0.38 15.20
CA VAL A 145 -3.18 -0.44 15.14
C VAL A 145 -2.88 -1.92 15.42
N LEU A 146 -1.68 -2.39 15.04
CA LEU A 146 -1.27 -3.80 15.22
C LEU A 146 -1.02 -4.18 16.70
N THR A 147 -0.70 -3.20 17.53
CA THR A 147 -0.44 -3.40 18.96
C THR A 147 -1.57 -2.88 19.85
N CYS A 148 -2.70 -2.49 19.24
CA CYS A 148 -3.86 -1.98 19.97
C CYS A 148 -4.52 -3.07 20.79
N GLU A 149 -4.82 -2.79 22.06
CA GLU A 149 -5.45 -3.71 23.00
C GLU A 149 -6.97 -3.47 23.16
N SER A 150 -7.56 -2.68 22.27
CA SER A 150 -9.01 -2.46 22.23
C SER A 150 -9.75 -3.78 21.95
N LYS A 151 -10.81 -4.05 22.70
CA LYS A 151 -11.58 -5.31 22.56
C LYS A 151 -12.37 -5.39 21.27
N LYS A 152 -12.81 -4.25 20.74
CA LYS A 152 -13.53 -4.13 19.47
C LYS A 152 -13.02 -2.91 18.72
N GLY A 153 -12.71 -3.08 17.44
CA GLY A 153 -12.18 -1.99 16.63
C GLY A 153 -10.78 -1.54 17.06
N VAL A 154 -10.51 -0.25 17.03
CA VAL A 154 -9.21 0.36 17.34
C VAL A 154 -9.43 1.63 18.16
N CYS A 155 -8.47 2.03 18.97
CA CYS A 155 -8.50 3.31 19.65
C CYS A 155 -7.92 4.44 18.80
N ALA A 156 -8.31 5.69 19.07
CA ALA A 156 -7.87 6.86 18.32
C ALA A 156 -6.35 7.06 18.40
N LYS A 157 -5.75 6.91 19.56
CA LYS A 157 -4.29 7.07 19.73
C LYS A 157 -3.47 6.03 18.99
N CYS A 158 -3.94 4.79 18.88
CA CYS A 158 -3.24 3.76 18.11
C CYS A 158 -3.39 3.95 16.60
N TYR A 159 -4.49 4.53 16.16
CA TYR A 159 -4.68 4.88 14.75
C TYR A 159 -3.89 6.13 14.38
N GLY A 160 -4.02 7.20 15.19
CA GLY A 160 -3.35 8.47 14.97
C GLY A 160 -4.17 9.47 14.18
N ARG A 161 -3.49 10.23 13.32
CA ARG A 161 -4.05 11.34 12.53
C ARG A 161 -4.91 10.83 11.37
N ASN A 162 -6.05 11.46 11.15
CA ASN A 162 -6.82 11.29 9.92
C ASN A 162 -6.19 12.13 8.80
N LEU A 163 -5.78 11.47 7.72
CA LEU A 163 -5.07 12.10 6.60
C LEU A 163 -5.92 13.10 5.79
N ALA A 164 -7.26 13.00 5.86
CA ALA A 164 -8.14 13.91 5.15
C ALA A 164 -8.32 15.25 5.87
N THR A 165 -8.40 15.21 7.21
CA THR A 165 -8.68 16.38 8.03
C THR A 165 -7.44 16.95 8.70
N ASN A 166 -6.33 16.21 8.71
CA ASN A 166 -5.09 16.53 9.42
C ASN A 166 -5.25 16.70 10.94
N HIS A 167 -6.28 16.11 11.52
CA HIS A 167 -6.51 16.08 12.96
C HIS A 167 -6.56 14.63 13.46
N MET A 168 -6.41 14.45 14.77
CA MET A 168 -6.61 13.15 15.40
C MET A 168 -7.98 12.57 15.01
N VAL A 169 -8.00 11.29 14.71
CA VAL A 169 -9.20 10.56 14.34
C VAL A 169 -10.25 10.65 15.44
N GLN A 170 -11.52 10.83 15.06
CA GLN A 170 -12.62 10.92 16.01
C GLN A 170 -13.25 9.56 16.27
N ARG A 171 -13.84 9.41 17.45
CA ARG A 171 -14.62 8.21 17.78
C ARG A 171 -15.81 8.05 16.82
N GLY A 172 -16.00 6.86 16.32
CA GLY A 172 -17.05 6.51 15.35
C GLY A 172 -16.58 6.47 13.89
N GLU A 173 -15.34 6.88 13.59
CA GLU A 173 -14.80 6.77 12.22
C GLU A 173 -14.59 5.30 11.82
N VAL A 174 -15.02 4.96 10.60
CA VAL A 174 -15.00 3.59 10.04
C VAL A 174 -13.72 3.39 9.25
N VAL A 175 -12.59 3.30 9.97
CA VAL A 175 -11.26 3.24 9.37
C VAL A 175 -10.99 1.96 8.57
N GLY A 176 -11.65 0.86 8.92
CA GLY A 176 -11.50 -0.40 8.23
C GLY A 176 -12.07 -0.36 6.80
N VAL A 177 -13.24 0.25 6.60
CA VAL A 177 -13.84 0.41 5.27
C VAL A 177 -12.98 1.35 4.42
N ILE A 178 -12.47 2.44 4.99
CA ILE A 178 -11.56 3.36 4.29
C ILE A 178 -10.31 2.61 3.82
N ALA A 179 -9.72 1.79 4.67
CA ALA A 179 -8.56 0.98 4.32
C ALA A 179 -8.89 -0.03 3.19
N ALA A 180 -10.03 -0.74 3.27
CA ALA A 180 -10.46 -1.68 2.25
C ALA A 180 -10.68 -1.00 0.89
N GLN A 181 -11.30 0.17 0.87
CA GLN A 181 -11.50 0.97 -0.33
C GLN A 181 -10.17 1.46 -0.92
N SER A 182 -9.26 1.93 -0.08
CA SER A 182 -7.93 2.40 -0.50
C SER A 182 -7.06 1.29 -1.09
N ILE A 183 -7.25 0.04 -0.66
CA ILE A 183 -6.59 -1.14 -1.22
C ILE A 183 -7.28 -1.60 -2.52
N GLY A 184 -8.61 -1.54 -2.55
CA GLY A 184 -9.41 -2.05 -3.66
C GLY A 184 -9.43 -1.15 -4.90
N GLU A 185 -9.42 0.17 -4.71
CA GLU A 185 -9.44 1.15 -5.80
C GLU A 185 -8.26 0.97 -6.77
N PRO A 186 -6.98 0.94 -6.34
CA PRO A 186 -5.89 0.71 -7.27
C PRO A 186 -5.89 -0.69 -7.89
N GLY A 187 -6.50 -1.67 -7.26
CA GLY A 187 -6.71 -3.01 -7.83
C GLY A 187 -7.46 -2.95 -9.16
N THR A 188 -8.53 -2.19 -9.24
CA THR A 188 -9.31 -1.98 -10.48
C THR A 188 -8.49 -1.20 -11.53
N GLN A 189 -7.77 -0.16 -11.13
CA GLN A 189 -6.91 0.62 -12.05
C GLN A 189 -5.75 -0.21 -12.61
N LEU A 190 -5.11 -1.05 -11.79
CA LEU A 190 -4.04 -1.96 -12.23
C LEU A 190 -4.54 -2.97 -13.25
N THR A 191 -5.77 -3.46 -13.15
CA THR A 191 -6.36 -4.35 -14.16
C THR A 191 -6.52 -3.65 -15.51
N LEU A 192 -6.86 -2.37 -15.52
CA LEU A 192 -6.94 -1.57 -16.74
C LEU A 192 -5.55 -1.26 -17.34
N ARG A 193 -4.55 -0.99 -16.49
CA ARG A 193 -3.18 -0.67 -16.93
C ARG A 193 -2.35 -1.86 -17.39
N THR A 194 -2.66 -3.10 -17.02
CA THR A 194 -1.96 -4.31 -17.51
C THR A 194 -2.03 -4.49 -19.03
N PHE A 195 -2.82 -3.68 -19.71
CA PHE A 195 -2.86 -3.60 -21.16
C PHE A 195 -1.53 -3.10 -21.77
N HIS A 196 -0.79 -2.25 -21.06
CA HIS A 196 0.44 -1.62 -21.56
C HIS A 196 1.74 -2.32 -21.13
N VAL A 197 1.71 -3.10 -20.05
CA VAL A 197 2.92 -3.72 -19.47
C VAL A 197 2.66 -5.21 -19.26
N GLY A 198 2.72 -5.97 -20.34
CA GLY A 198 2.40 -7.41 -20.31
C GLY A 198 3.08 -8.17 -19.16
N GLY A 199 2.31 -8.57 -18.16
CA GLY A 199 2.70 -9.59 -17.17
C GLY A 199 3.46 -9.12 -15.93
N VAL A 200 4.07 -7.94 -15.90
CA VAL A 200 4.89 -7.48 -14.77
C VAL A 200 4.05 -7.00 -13.58
N ALA A 201 2.89 -6.40 -13.82
CA ALA A 201 2.03 -5.85 -12.77
C ALA A 201 1.42 -6.92 -11.84
N VAL A 202 1.11 -8.11 -12.35
CA VAL A 202 0.59 -9.23 -11.54
C VAL A 202 1.67 -9.79 -10.61
N SER A 203 2.92 -9.80 -11.05
CA SER A 203 4.06 -10.21 -10.22
C SER A 203 4.31 -9.25 -9.06
N TYR A 204 4.11 -7.94 -9.27
CA TYR A 204 4.38 -6.92 -8.25
C TYR A 204 3.34 -6.91 -7.11
N THR A 205 2.07 -7.08 -7.43
CA THR A 205 1.01 -7.18 -6.39
C THR A 205 1.11 -8.48 -5.61
N HIS A 206 1.54 -9.57 -6.24
CA HIS A 206 1.74 -10.87 -5.59
C HIS A 206 2.98 -10.86 -4.68
N LEU A 207 4.06 -10.21 -5.09
CA LEU A 207 5.27 -10.03 -4.27
C LEU A 207 5.01 -9.14 -3.06
N ARG A 208 4.25 -8.04 -3.22
CA ARG A 208 3.89 -7.16 -2.09
C ARG A 208 2.97 -7.84 -1.08
N ALA A 209 2.03 -8.66 -1.51
CA ALA A 209 1.19 -9.45 -0.62
C ALA A 209 2.01 -10.53 0.13
N HIS A 210 3.06 -11.08 -0.46
CA HIS A 210 3.97 -12.01 0.19
C HIS A 210 4.92 -11.33 1.17
N GLU A 211 5.39 -10.12 0.88
CA GLU A 211 6.26 -9.35 1.78
C GLU A 211 5.53 -8.88 3.05
N THR A 212 4.22 -8.61 2.97
CA THR A 212 3.42 -8.25 4.16
C THR A 212 2.99 -9.44 5.02
N SER A 213 3.17 -10.69 4.54
CA SER A 213 2.85 -11.89 5.32
C SER A 213 4.05 -12.53 6.02
N LEU A 214 5.26 -11.95 5.87
CA LEU A 214 6.53 -12.48 6.43
C LEU A 214 7.16 -11.56 7.49
N HIS A 215 6.41 -10.56 7.99
CA HIS A 215 6.84 -9.73 9.13
C HIS A 215 5.76 -9.64 10.19
#